data_dc47bf5a3cf693705937eacdba4cf4a2
#
_entry.id   dc47bf5a3cf693705937eacdba4cf4a2
#
_cell.length_a   1.000
_cell.length_b   1.000
_cell.length_c   1.000
_cell.angle_alpha   90.00
_cell.angle_beta   90.00
_cell.angle_gamma   90.00
#
_symmetry.space_group_name_H-M   'P 1'
#
loop_
_entity.id
_entity.type
_entity.pdbx_description
1 polymer ?
#
loop_
_entity_poly.entity_id
_entity_poly.type
_entity_poly.pdbx_seq_one_letter_code
_entity_poly.pdbx_strand_id
1 'polypeptide(L)'
;MNGERYLVSMLGENTNWVRNVRAADGKATLRHGVREQVLLEEVDVNQRAPILKAFLKHAPGTRPHIPVSKDASLPEFEKIASQYPVFQVKTSQ
;
A
#
# COMPACT_ATOMS: atom_id res chain seq x y z
N MET A 1 8.75 -2.64 -6.07
CA MET A 1 9.76 -1.77 -6.70
C MET A 1 11.11 -2.15 -6.12
N ASN A 2 12.08 -2.39 -6.96
CA ASN A 2 13.45 -2.71 -6.53
C ASN A 2 13.55 -3.89 -5.56
N GLY A 3 12.71 -4.92 -5.74
CA GLY A 3 12.68 -6.08 -4.87
C GLY A 3 11.93 -5.89 -3.56
N GLU A 4 11.46 -4.70 -3.27
CA GLU A 4 10.68 -4.42 -2.08
C GLU A 4 9.21 -4.74 -2.30
N ARG A 5 8.54 -5.17 -1.23
CA ARG A 5 7.12 -5.50 -1.27
C ARG A 5 6.31 -4.39 -0.60
N TYR A 6 5.15 -4.09 -1.18
CA TYR A 6 4.26 -3.07 -0.64
C TYR A 6 2.83 -3.59 -0.61
N LEU A 7 2.06 -3.14 0.40
CA LEU A 7 0.63 -3.35 0.48
C LEU A 7 -0.07 -2.00 0.37
N VAL A 8 -1.10 -1.93 -0.45
CA VAL A 8 -1.87 -0.72 -0.64
C VAL A 8 -3.31 -0.97 -0.19
N SER A 9 -3.83 -0.06 0.64
CA SER A 9 -5.24 -0.12 1.03
C SER A 9 -6.08 0.57 -0.04
N MET A 10 -6.62 -0.22 -0.97
CA MET A 10 -7.44 0.29 -2.07
C MET A 10 -8.77 0.87 -1.61
N LEU A 11 -9.27 0.41 -0.49
CA LEU A 11 -10.56 0.84 0.05
C LEU A 11 -10.42 1.97 1.07
N GLY A 12 -9.22 2.52 1.22
CA GLY A 12 -9.00 3.71 2.00
C GLY A 12 -8.48 3.47 3.41
N GLU A 13 -8.56 4.50 4.23
CA GLU A 13 -7.96 4.55 5.56
C GLU A 13 -8.74 3.77 6.63
N ASN A 14 -10.04 3.57 6.42
CA ASN A 14 -10.92 3.06 7.46
C ASN A 14 -11.16 1.56 7.37
N THR A 15 -10.34 0.84 6.62
CA THR A 15 -10.44 -0.62 6.56
C THR A 15 -9.94 -1.25 7.86
N ASN A 16 -10.52 -2.40 8.20
CA ASN A 16 -10.15 -3.08 9.44
C ASN A 16 -8.68 -3.47 9.49
N TRP A 17 -8.13 -3.94 8.37
CA TRP A 17 -6.74 -4.40 8.39
C TRP A 17 -5.76 -3.24 8.61
N VAL A 18 -6.04 -2.06 8.04
CA VAL A 18 -5.21 -0.87 8.27
C VAL A 18 -5.25 -0.48 9.75
N ARG A 19 -6.45 -0.46 10.31
CA ARG A 19 -6.63 -0.10 11.72
C ARG A 19 -5.92 -1.10 12.64
N ASN A 20 -6.00 -2.38 12.31
CA ASN A 20 -5.34 -3.43 13.09
C ASN A 20 -3.82 -3.33 13.02
N VAL A 21 -3.29 -3.05 11.82
CA VAL A 21 -1.84 -2.88 11.63
C VAL A 21 -1.33 -1.70 12.46
N ARG A 22 -2.05 -0.57 12.40
CA ARG A 22 -1.65 0.61 13.19
C ARG A 22 -1.71 0.34 14.69
N ALA A 23 -2.73 -0.36 15.14
CA ALA A 23 -2.88 -0.71 16.56
C ALA A 23 -1.79 -1.67 17.05
N ALA A 24 -1.25 -2.50 16.15
CA ALA A 24 -0.21 -3.48 16.46
C ALA A 24 1.21 -2.97 16.16
N ASP A 25 1.38 -1.66 15.94
CA ASP A 25 2.66 -1.04 15.59
C ASP A 25 3.30 -1.68 14.36
N GLY A 26 2.47 -2.04 13.38
CA GLY A 26 2.92 -2.60 12.11
C GLY A 26 3.11 -4.11 12.10
N LYS A 27 2.98 -4.79 13.22
CA LYS A 27 3.14 -6.24 13.26
C LYS A 27 1.98 -6.93 12.55
N ALA A 28 2.30 -7.84 11.64
CA ALA A 28 1.29 -8.55 10.88
C ALA A 28 1.78 -9.93 10.48
N THR A 29 0.83 -10.80 10.12
CA THR A 29 1.14 -12.11 9.56
C THR A 29 0.55 -12.17 8.15
N LEU A 30 1.40 -12.41 7.16
CA LEU A 30 0.97 -12.64 5.79
C LEU A 30 0.76 -14.13 5.58
N ARG A 31 -0.29 -14.47 4.81
CA ARG A 31 -0.60 -15.85 4.45
C ARG A 31 -0.54 -16.00 2.93
N HIS A 32 0.38 -16.84 2.47
CA HIS A 32 0.54 -17.12 1.04
C HIS A 32 1.07 -18.55 0.87
N GLY A 33 0.30 -19.52 1.38
CA GLY A 33 0.72 -20.91 1.46
C GLY A 33 1.42 -21.24 2.76
N VAL A 34 2.23 -20.34 3.27
CA VAL A 34 2.85 -20.40 4.61
C VAL A 34 2.56 -19.10 5.33
N ARG A 35 2.70 -19.13 6.65
CA ARG A 35 2.59 -17.91 7.44
C ARG A 35 3.92 -17.21 7.49
N GLU A 36 3.92 -15.92 7.18
CA GLU A 36 5.12 -15.09 7.28
C GLU A 36 4.82 -13.94 8.24
N GLN A 37 5.59 -13.84 9.31
CA GLN A 37 5.48 -12.70 10.22
C GLN A 37 6.30 -11.55 9.64
N VAL A 38 5.66 -10.40 9.51
CA VAL A 38 6.27 -9.24 8.88
C VAL A 38 6.02 -8.01 9.74
N LEU A 39 6.80 -6.98 9.47
CA LEU A 39 6.57 -5.63 9.97
C LEU A 39 6.12 -4.79 8.80
N LEU A 40 4.94 -4.17 8.93
CA LEU A 40 4.41 -3.26 7.93
C LEU A 40 4.72 -1.83 8.35
N GLU A 41 5.58 -1.18 7.59
CA GLU A 41 5.96 0.21 7.86
C GLU A 41 5.17 1.13 6.94
N GLU A 42 4.38 2.01 7.53
CA GLU A 42 3.56 2.92 6.76
C GLU A 42 4.43 3.93 6.02
N VAL A 43 4.23 4.04 4.71
CA VAL A 43 4.98 4.95 3.85
C VAL A 43 4.44 6.36 4.04
N ASP A 44 5.34 7.32 4.20
CA ASP A 44 4.99 8.73 4.29
C ASP A 44 4.15 9.14 3.08
N VAL A 45 3.12 9.96 3.31
CA VAL A 45 2.20 10.38 2.26
C VAL A 45 2.94 11.02 1.08
N ASN A 46 4.03 11.72 1.35
CA ASN A 46 4.80 12.39 0.30
C ASN A 46 5.59 11.41 -0.58
N GLN A 47 5.68 10.15 -0.20
CA GLN A 47 6.44 9.14 -0.94
C GLN A 47 5.54 8.08 -1.57
N ARG A 48 4.23 8.18 -1.39
CA ARG A 48 3.29 7.16 -1.87
C ARG A 48 3.01 7.21 -3.36
N ALA A 49 3.11 8.39 -3.98
CA ALA A 49 2.70 8.57 -5.37
C ALA A 49 3.39 7.61 -6.35
N PRO A 50 4.73 7.46 -6.35
CA PRO A 50 5.38 6.50 -7.25
C PRO A 50 4.93 5.07 -7.00
N ILE A 51 4.70 4.71 -5.74
CA ILE A 51 4.28 3.36 -5.36
C ILE A 51 2.86 3.09 -5.86
N LEU A 52 1.95 4.06 -5.67
CA LEU A 52 0.58 3.94 -6.15
C LEU A 52 0.54 3.83 -7.67
N LYS A 53 1.36 4.60 -8.37
CA LYS A 53 1.42 4.53 -9.83
C LYS A 53 1.92 3.16 -10.30
N ALA A 54 2.98 2.65 -9.70
CA ALA A 54 3.50 1.32 -10.03
C ALA A 54 2.49 0.23 -9.71
N PHE A 55 1.82 0.33 -8.57
CA PHE A 55 0.80 -0.62 -8.15
C PHE A 55 -0.35 -0.67 -9.16
N LEU A 56 -0.85 0.49 -9.57
CA LEU A 56 -1.95 0.57 -10.52
C LEU A 56 -1.56 -0.01 -11.89
N LYS A 57 -0.32 0.18 -12.30
CA LYS A 57 0.18 -0.33 -13.57
C LYS A 57 0.25 -1.86 -13.57
N HIS A 58 0.64 -2.47 -12.44
CA HIS A 58 0.85 -3.91 -12.34
C HIS A 58 -0.33 -4.69 -11.76
N ALA A 59 -1.38 -3.99 -11.32
CA ALA A 59 -2.55 -4.62 -10.70
C ALA A 59 -3.84 -4.06 -11.31
N PRO A 60 -4.20 -4.46 -12.53
CA PRO A 60 -5.37 -3.89 -13.24
C PRO A 60 -6.68 -3.98 -12.46
N GLY A 61 -6.85 -5.00 -11.64
CA GLY A 61 -8.07 -5.16 -10.85
C GLY A 61 -8.32 -4.06 -9.83
N THR A 62 -7.32 -3.24 -9.53
CA THR A 62 -7.45 -2.15 -8.56
C THR A 62 -7.90 -0.84 -9.20
N ARG A 63 -7.87 -0.74 -10.53
CA ARG A 63 -8.16 0.50 -11.25
C ARG A 63 -9.53 1.09 -10.95
N PRO A 64 -10.60 0.30 -10.80
CA PRO A 64 -11.91 0.86 -10.47
C PRO A 64 -11.96 1.55 -9.11
N HIS A 65 -11.05 1.23 -8.21
CA HIS A 65 -11.04 1.76 -6.85
C HIS A 65 -10.20 3.02 -6.69
N ILE A 66 -9.34 3.32 -7.66
CA ILE A 66 -8.43 4.46 -7.60
C ILE A 66 -8.83 5.44 -8.71
N PRO A 67 -9.18 6.70 -8.36
CA PRO A 67 -9.80 7.63 -9.30
C PRO A 67 -8.85 8.31 -10.28
N VAL A 68 -7.69 7.74 -10.53
CA VAL A 68 -6.74 8.28 -11.51
C VAL A 68 -6.30 7.17 -12.47
N SER A 69 -5.91 7.58 -13.67
CA SER A 69 -5.40 6.64 -14.67
C SER A 69 -3.99 6.16 -14.30
N LYS A 70 -3.67 4.92 -14.67
CA LYS A 70 -2.31 4.39 -14.51
C LYS A 70 -1.26 5.26 -15.22
N ASP A 71 -1.68 6.02 -16.23
CA ASP A 71 -0.80 6.88 -17.02
C ASP A 71 -0.79 8.32 -16.52
N ALA A 72 -1.50 8.61 -15.43
CA ALA A 72 -1.53 9.93 -14.85
C ALA A 72 -0.14 10.33 -14.33
N SER A 73 0.10 11.64 -14.28
CA SER A 73 1.36 12.17 -13.75
C SER A 73 1.47 11.96 -12.25
N LEU A 74 2.70 12.00 -11.72
CA LEU A 74 2.92 11.87 -10.28
C LEU A 74 2.14 12.90 -9.47
N PRO A 75 2.05 14.19 -9.86
CA PRO A 75 1.25 15.15 -9.10
C PRO A 75 -0.21 14.73 -8.92
N GLU A 76 -0.80 14.04 -9.89
CA GLU A 76 -2.17 13.55 -9.75
C GLU A 76 -2.27 12.43 -8.73
N PHE A 77 -1.27 11.56 -8.67
CA PHE A 77 -1.21 10.54 -7.61
C PHE A 77 -0.96 11.16 -6.25
N GLU A 78 -0.19 12.23 -6.18
CA GLU A 78 0.05 12.94 -4.93
C GLU A 78 -1.23 13.52 -4.34
N LYS A 79 -2.16 13.97 -5.18
CA LYS A 79 -3.44 14.54 -4.73
C LYS A 79 -4.29 13.51 -3.99
N ILE A 80 -4.17 12.24 -4.31
CA ILE A 80 -4.98 11.19 -3.71
C ILE A 80 -4.21 10.33 -2.70
N ALA A 81 -2.93 10.58 -2.55
CA ALA A 81 -2.05 9.72 -1.76
C ALA A 81 -2.49 9.59 -0.29
N SER A 82 -3.06 10.64 0.29
CA SER A 82 -3.53 10.61 1.68
C SER A 82 -4.73 9.67 1.87
N GLN A 83 -5.44 9.35 0.80
CA GLN A 83 -6.62 8.49 0.86
C GLN A 83 -6.29 6.99 0.82
N TYR A 84 -5.08 6.64 0.39
CA TYR A 84 -4.68 5.25 0.16
C TYR A 84 -3.42 4.93 0.96
N PRO A 85 -3.57 4.43 2.18
CA PRO A 85 -2.41 4.00 2.96
C PRO A 85 -1.57 2.97 2.23
N VAL A 86 -0.27 3.15 2.27
CA VAL A 86 0.71 2.26 1.67
C VAL A 86 1.66 1.80 2.76
N PHE A 87 1.91 0.50 2.81
CA PHE A 87 2.82 -0.09 3.79
C PHE A 87 3.93 -0.84 3.06
N GLN A 88 5.16 -0.63 3.48
CA GLN A 88 6.29 -1.43 3.04
C GLN A 88 6.36 -2.69 3.89
N VAL A 89 6.51 -3.84 3.26
CA VAL A 89 6.61 -5.13 3.95
C VAL A 89 8.07 -5.37 4.30
N LYS A 90 8.37 -5.51 5.58
CA LYS A 90 9.72 -5.81 6.06
C LYS A 90 9.68 -7.15 6.80
N THR A 91 10.73 -7.94 6.61
CA THR A 91 10.84 -9.21 7.33
C THR A 91 11.01 -8.95 8.81
N SER A 92 10.16 -9.57 9.62
CA SER A 92 10.29 -9.52 11.08
C SER A 92 11.37 -10.49 11.51
N GLN A 93 12.27 -10.02 12.33
CA GLN A 93 13.30 -10.88 12.89
C GLN A 93 13.29 -10.84 14.40
#